data_156b6163355a4644a0c359bcc8ee8f70
#
_entry.id   156b6163355a4644a0c359bcc8ee8f70
#
_cell.length_a   1.000
_cell.length_b   1.000
_cell.length_c   1.000
_cell.angle_alpha   90.00
_cell.angle_beta   90.00
_cell.angle_gamma   90.00
#
_symmetry.space_group_name_H-M   'P 1'
#
loop_
_entity.id
_entity.type
_entity.pdbx_description
1 polymer ?
#
loop_
_entity_poly.entity_id
_entity_poly.type
_entity_poly.pdbx_seq_one_letter_code
_entity_poly.pdbx_strand_id
1 'polypeptide(L)'
;MLKVKFILAALISIVPINALRVLGYRLLGYKVSGRIGFGTVIAVSEARFENCRIGLFNLFVGPMKVEILEGASIGNRNTFSCGFWTIQEQYRHKNYARSLQIGANTLITSEHYFDVADSFNLGDGSWIAGTGSQFWTHGAGVTDRNIQIGRDCYLGSAVRFAPGSGVGDHVILAMGSVVTKRFDLSNAMIGGVPAMVLKENYDWKFEE
;
A
#
# COMPACT_ATOMS: atom_id res chain seq x y z
N MET A 1 -21.63 -5.89 -10.29
CA MET A 1 -20.79 -4.80 -10.84
C MET A 1 -19.28 -5.07 -10.71
N LEU A 2 -18.72 -5.37 -9.54
CA LEU A 2 -17.25 -5.52 -9.39
C LEU A 2 -16.65 -6.70 -10.17
N LYS A 3 -17.36 -7.83 -10.30
CA LYS A 3 -16.90 -8.96 -11.13
C LYS A 3 -16.72 -8.58 -12.61
N VAL A 4 -17.64 -7.79 -13.16
CA VAL A 4 -17.54 -7.28 -14.54
C VAL A 4 -16.36 -6.30 -14.66
N LYS A 5 -16.20 -5.40 -13.70
CA LYS A 5 -15.02 -4.51 -13.66
C LYS A 5 -13.70 -5.29 -13.63
N PHE A 6 -13.64 -6.40 -12.89
CA PHE A 6 -12.43 -7.23 -12.86
C PHE A 6 -12.07 -7.82 -14.24
N ILE A 7 -13.05 -8.36 -14.95
CA ILE A 7 -12.82 -8.91 -16.31
C ILE A 7 -12.34 -7.81 -17.26
N LEU A 8 -13.03 -6.67 -17.26
CA LEU A 8 -12.65 -5.53 -18.11
C LEU A 8 -11.27 -4.98 -17.74
N ALA A 9 -10.96 -4.87 -16.44
CA ALA A 9 -9.66 -4.42 -15.95
C ALA A 9 -8.53 -5.38 -16.38
N ALA A 10 -8.77 -6.70 -16.35
CA ALA A 10 -7.82 -7.69 -16.82
C ALA A 10 -7.55 -7.53 -18.34
N LEU A 11 -8.59 -7.33 -19.15
CA LEU A 11 -8.44 -7.07 -20.59
C LEU A 11 -7.69 -5.75 -20.86
N ILE A 12 -8.01 -4.69 -20.13
CA ILE A 12 -7.30 -3.40 -20.25
C ILE A 12 -5.82 -3.55 -19.88
N SER A 13 -5.51 -4.35 -18.85
CA SER A 13 -4.14 -4.48 -18.33
C SER A 13 -3.14 -5.02 -19.36
N ILE A 14 -3.59 -5.86 -20.28
CA ILE A 14 -2.75 -6.47 -21.33
C ILE A 14 -2.67 -5.66 -22.63
N VAL A 15 -3.30 -4.50 -22.70
CA VAL A 15 -3.14 -3.58 -23.83
C VAL A 15 -1.69 -3.06 -23.84
N PRO A 16 -0.93 -3.17 -24.94
CA PRO A 16 0.51 -2.88 -24.94
C PRO A 16 0.85 -1.39 -24.77
N ILE A 17 -0.07 -0.49 -25.18
CA ILE A 17 0.17 0.97 -25.18
C ILE A 17 -0.35 1.60 -23.89
N ASN A 18 0.54 2.28 -23.13
CA ASN A 18 0.18 2.91 -21.86
C ASN A 18 -1.00 3.89 -21.97
N ALA A 19 -1.01 4.75 -22.99
CA ALA A 19 -2.08 5.73 -23.17
C ALA A 19 -3.45 5.07 -23.31
N LEU A 20 -3.54 3.94 -24.00
CA LEU A 20 -4.77 3.17 -24.18
C LEU A 20 -5.17 2.45 -22.87
N ARG A 21 -4.21 1.94 -22.06
CA ARG A 21 -4.50 1.39 -20.74
C ARG A 21 -5.08 2.46 -19.82
N VAL A 22 -4.44 3.63 -19.75
CA VAL A 22 -4.93 4.77 -18.95
C VAL A 22 -6.33 5.20 -19.39
N LEU A 23 -6.57 5.31 -20.71
CA LEU A 23 -7.89 5.61 -21.26
C LEU A 23 -8.93 4.55 -20.87
N GLY A 24 -8.59 3.27 -21.00
CA GLY A 24 -9.45 2.15 -20.61
C GLY A 24 -9.84 2.22 -19.13
N TYR A 25 -8.90 2.47 -18.24
CA TYR A 25 -9.19 2.65 -16.81
C TYR A 25 -10.06 3.88 -16.53
N ARG A 26 -9.88 4.98 -17.25
CA ARG A 26 -10.75 6.17 -17.15
C ARG A 26 -12.19 5.86 -17.59
N LEU A 27 -12.36 5.06 -18.64
CA LEU A 27 -13.68 4.60 -19.11
C LEU A 27 -14.37 3.67 -18.09
N LEU A 28 -13.61 2.97 -17.23
CA LEU A 28 -14.17 2.23 -16.09
C LEU A 28 -14.58 3.13 -14.91
N GLY A 29 -14.39 4.44 -15.02
CA GLY A 29 -14.76 5.44 -14.01
C GLY A 29 -13.65 5.76 -13.01
N TYR A 30 -12.40 5.33 -13.25
CA TYR A 30 -11.26 5.67 -12.40
C TYR A 30 -10.62 7.01 -12.80
N LYS A 31 -10.08 7.73 -11.80
CA LYS A 31 -9.30 8.97 -12.01
C LYS A 31 -7.83 8.60 -12.04
N VAL A 32 -7.29 8.24 -13.18
CA VAL A 32 -5.90 7.76 -13.29
C VAL A 32 -5.10 8.58 -14.27
N SER A 33 -3.85 8.90 -13.91
CA SER A 33 -2.86 9.57 -14.74
C SER A 33 -1.46 9.03 -14.47
N GLY A 34 -0.52 9.32 -15.38
CA GLY A 34 0.84 8.84 -15.30
C GLY A 34 1.05 7.52 -16.06
N ARG A 35 1.94 6.68 -15.56
CA ARG A 35 2.31 5.41 -16.20
C ARG A 35 1.73 4.23 -15.42
N ILE A 36 0.96 3.38 -16.10
CA ILE A 36 0.46 2.12 -15.57
C ILE A 36 1.10 0.99 -16.38
N GLY A 37 1.87 0.10 -15.74
CA GLY A 37 2.60 -0.98 -16.40
C GLY A 37 1.70 -2.05 -16.99
N PHE A 38 2.22 -2.78 -17.97
CA PHE A 38 1.56 -3.91 -18.60
C PHE A 38 1.25 -5.00 -17.56
N GLY A 39 0.08 -5.64 -17.67
CA GLY A 39 -0.38 -6.67 -16.75
C GLY A 39 -0.83 -6.15 -15.37
N THR A 40 -0.77 -4.83 -15.12
CA THR A 40 -1.27 -4.24 -13.87
C THR A 40 -2.79 -4.13 -13.91
N VAL A 41 -3.47 -4.85 -13.03
CA VAL A 41 -4.93 -4.91 -12.93
C VAL A 41 -5.42 -3.96 -11.84
N ILE A 42 -6.36 -3.07 -12.19
CA ILE A 42 -7.04 -2.16 -11.25
C ILE A 42 -8.53 -2.51 -11.25
N ALA A 43 -8.97 -3.27 -10.25
CA ALA A 43 -10.35 -3.76 -10.11
C ALA A 43 -10.86 -3.49 -8.69
N VAL A 44 -11.04 -2.22 -8.37
CA VAL A 44 -11.40 -1.70 -7.05
C VAL A 44 -12.71 -0.90 -7.10
N SER A 45 -13.23 -0.49 -5.95
CA SER A 45 -14.42 0.38 -5.90
C SER A 45 -14.14 1.75 -6.47
N GLU A 46 -13.07 2.39 -6.02
CA GLU A 46 -12.64 3.71 -6.47
C GLU A 46 -11.11 3.73 -6.61
N ALA A 47 -10.59 4.39 -7.66
CA ALA A 47 -9.16 4.63 -7.84
C ALA A 47 -8.89 6.07 -8.27
N ARG A 48 -7.93 6.71 -7.59
CA ARG A 48 -7.35 8.01 -7.92
C ARG A 48 -5.84 7.89 -7.94
N PHE A 49 -5.24 7.96 -9.12
CA PHE A 49 -3.79 7.89 -9.34
C PHE A 49 -3.34 9.20 -9.97
N GLU A 50 -2.53 9.97 -9.26
CA GLU A 50 -2.10 11.31 -9.67
C GLU A 50 -0.66 11.25 -10.19
N ASN A 51 -0.49 11.37 -11.50
CA ASN A 51 0.82 11.47 -12.16
C ASN A 51 1.90 10.55 -11.55
N CYS A 52 1.50 9.32 -11.24
CA CYS A 52 2.35 8.32 -10.61
C CYS A 52 2.91 7.32 -11.63
N ARG A 53 3.88 6.53 -11.19
CA ARG A 53 4.49 5.47 -12.00
C ARG A 53 4.22 4.10 -11.36
N ILE A 54 3.39 3.30 -12.01
CA ILE A 54 3.08 1.92 -11.60
C ILE A 54 3.78 0.96 -12.56
N GLY A 55 4.55 0.02 -12.00
CA GLY A 55 5.29 -1.01 -12.75
C GLY A 55 4.39 -2.12 -13.30
N LEU A 56 5.01 -3.26 -13.61
CA LEU A 56 4.39 -4.38 -14.31
C LEU A 56 3.67 -5.33 -13.32
N PHE A 57 2.57 -5.95 -13.76
CA PHE A 57 1.90 -7.06 -13.08
C PHE A 57 1.51 -6.77 -11.61
N ASN A 58 1.19 -5.52 -11.29
CA ASN A 58 0.61 -5.21 -9.97
C ASN A 58 -0.88 -5.55 -9.96
N LEU A 59 -1.39 -5.91 -8.79
CA LEU A 59 -2.78 -6.28 -8.59
C LEU A 59 -3.41 -5.38 -7.52
N PHE A 60 -4.38 -4.56 -7.92
CA PHE A 60 -5.26 -3.80 -7.03
C PHE A 60 -6.66 -4.40 -7.14
N VAL A 61 -7.10 -5.16 -6.12
CA VAL A 61 -8.34 -5.94 -6.21
C VAL A 61 -9.16 -5.87 -4.93
N GLY A 62 -10.48 -5.75 -5.09
CA GLY A 62 -11.44 -5.82 -3.99
C GLY A 62 -12.24 -4.55 -3.75
N PRO A 63 -13.16 -4.56 -2.77
CA PRO A 63 -14.09 -3.46 -2.51
C PRO A 63 -13.43 -2.31 -1.72
N MET A 64 -12.28 -1.81 -2.18
CA MET A 64 -11.51 -0.76 -1.52
C MET A 64 -11.44 0.52 -2.36
N LYS A 65 -11.10 1.62 -1.68
CA LYS A 65 -10.68 2.88 -2.28
C LYS A 65 -9.16 2.92 -2.33
N VAL A 66 -8.61 3.40 -3.44
CA VAL A 66 -7.16 3.53 -3.64
C VAL A 66 -6.85 4.95 -4.08
N GLU A 67 -5.97 5.62 -3.33
CA GLU A 67 -5.44 6.92 -3.68
C GLU A 67 -3.91 6.84 -3.72
N ILE A 68 -3.32 7.23 -4.84
CA ILE A 68 -1.86 7.28 -5.05
C ILE A 68 -1.53 8.68 -5.53
N LEU A 69 -0.75 9.40 -4.72
CA LEU A 69 -0.45 10.80 -4.95
C LEU A 69 0.72 11.00 -5.93
N GLU A 70 0.90 12.25 -6.33
CA GLU A 70 1.85 12.66 -7.35
C GLU A 70 3.30 12.24 -7.03
N GLY A 71 4.01 11.80 -8.07
CA GLY A 71 5.41 11.38 -7.96
C GLY A 71 5.64 10.02 -7.33
N ALA A 72 4.59 9.36 -6.82
CA ALA A 72 4.72 8.01 -6.27
C ALA A 72 5.15 7.01 -7.35
N SER A 73 6.06 6.10 -6.97
CA SER A 73 6.58 5.04 -7.83
C SER A 73 6.36 3.68 -7.17
N ILE A 74 5.62 2.81 -7.84
CA ILE A 74 5.36 1.42 -7.40
C ILE A 74 6.00 0.49 -8.43
N GLY A 75 6.86 -0.41 -7.97
CA GLY A 75 7.56 -1.41 -8.78
C GLY A 75 6.65 -2.51 -9.31
N ASN A 76 7.13 -3.72 -9.36
CA ASN A 76 6.47 -4.81 -10.07
C ASN A 76 5.88 -5.85 -9.10
N ARG A 77 4.84 -6.56 -9.53
CA ARG A 77 4.26 -7.73 -8.85
C ARG A 77 3.86 -7.47 -7.39
N ASN A 78 3.47 -6.24 -7.05
CA ASN A 78 2.86 -5.97 -5.75
C ASN A 78 1.38 -6.35 -5.76
N THR A 79 0.87 -6.81 -4.63
CA THR A 79 -0.54 -7.16 -4.45
C THR A 79 -1.16 -6.28 -3.37
N PHE A 80 -2.19 -5.55 -3.75
CA PHE A 80 -3.05 -4.76 -2.87
C PHE A 80 -4.43 -5.39 -2.92
N SER A 81 -4.83 -6.06 -1.83
CA SER A 81 -6.03 -6.89 -1.82
C SER A 81 -6.97 -6.52 -0.68
N CYS A 82 -8.24 -6.39 -0.99
CA CYS A 82 -9.31 -6.30 0.01
C CYS A 82 -10.30 -7.44 -0.21
N GLY A 83 -10.50 -8.25 0.82
CA GLY A 83 -11.41 -9.39 0.75
C GLY A 83 -12.88 -8.95 0.57
N PHE A 84 -13.63 -9.61 -0.33
CA PHE A 84 -15.06 -9.32 -0.55
C PHE A 84 -15.94 -9.61 0.67
N TRP A 85 -15.46 -10.37 1.63
CA TRP A 85 -16.15 -10.63 2.88
C TRP A 85 -16.35 -9.33 3.69
N THR A 86 -15.47 -8.32 3.56
CA THR A 86 -15.55 -7.03 4.27
C THR A 86 -16.84 -6.25 4.02
N ILE A 87 -17.52 -6.53 2.92
CA ILE A 87 -18.80 -5.89 2.54
C ILE A 87 -20.03 -6.77 2.80
N GLN A 88 -19.84 -7.98 3.36
CA GLN A 88 -20.96 -8.85 3.70
C GLN A 88 -21.69 -8.33 4.94
N GLU A 89 -23.01 -8.53 4.99
CA GLU A 89 -23.89 -8.01 6.04
C GLU A 89 -23.42 -8.40 7.45
N GLN A 90 -22.99 -9.64 7.62
CA GLN A 90 -22.49 -10.17 8.90
C GLN A 90 -21.26 -9.43 9.44
N TYR A 91 -20.51 -8.72 8.60
CA TYR A 91 -19.31 -7.95 8.99
C TYR A 91 -19.54 -6.43 8.98
N ARG A 92 -20.74 -5.94 8.65
CA ARG A 92 -21.05 -4.51 8.58
C ARG A 92 -20.75 -3.79 9.89
N HIS A 93 -21.01 -4.43 11.02
CA HIS A 93 -20.74 -3.90 12.35
C HIS A 93 -19.25 -3.66 12.64
N LYS A 94 -18.34 -4.25 11.87
CA LYS A 94 -16.88 -4.08 11.98
C LYS A 94 -16.39 -2.75 11.40
N ASN A 95 -17.17 -2.09 10.55
CA ASN A 95 -16.86 -0.79 9.94
C ASN A 95 -15.48 -0.73 9.26
N TYR A 96 -15.13 -1.74 8.48
CA TYR A 96 -13.86 -1.77 7.74
C TYR A 96 -13.73 -0.57 6.80
N ALA A 97 -12.63 0.18 6.91
CA ALA A 97 -12.39 1.40 6.11
C ALA A 97 -12.11 1.08 4.64
N ARG A 98 -11.46 -0.04 4.34
CA ARG A 98 -11.12 -0.48 2.97
C ARG A 98 -10.45 0.63 2.16
N SER A 99 -9.40 1.23 2.73
CA SER A 99 -8.74 2.41 2.18
C SER A 99 -7.23 2.20 2.07
N LEU A 100 -6.68 2.43 0.89
CA LEU A 100 -5.26 2.48 0.61
C LEU A 100 -4.88 3.89 0.20
N GLN A 101 -3.97 4.53 0.96
CA GLN A 101 -3.40 5.83 0.63
C GLN A 101 -1.89 5.74 0.54
N ILE A 102 -1.35 6.12 -0.61
CA ILE A 102 0.09 6.19 -0.89
C ILE A 102 0.43 7.65 -1.13
N GLY A 103 1.28 8.20 -0.27
CA GLY A 103 1.70 9.60 -0.27
C GLY A 103 2.53 9.98 -1.49
N ALA A 104 2.75 11.28 -1.64
CA ALA A 104 3.52 11.86 -2.74
C ALA A 104 5.01 11.47 -2.65
N ASN A 105 5.67 11.32 -3.81
CA ASN A 105 7.10 11.03 -3.92
C ASN A 105 7.55 9.75 -3.16
N THR A 106 6.65 8.81 -2.94
CA THR A 106 6.95 7.52 -2.29
C THR A 106 7.57 6.53 -3.27
N LEU A 107 8.30 5.57 -2.73
CA LEU A 107 8.80 4.41 -3.47
C LEU A 107 8.33 3.11 -2.81
N ILE A 108 7.60 2.29 -3.57
CA ILE A 108 7.32 0.89 -3.21
C ILE A 108 8.02 0.04 -4.26
N THR A 109 8.98 -0.81 -3.85
CA THR A 109 9.69 -1.68 -4.78
C THR A 109 8.81 -2.85 -5.24
N SER A 110 9.25 -4.08 -5.25
CA SER A 110 8.52 -5.16 -5.91
C SER A 110 8.17 -6.30 -4.95
N GLU A 111 7.11 -7.07 -5.27
CA GLU A 111 6.76 -8.31 -4.59
C GLU A 111 6.36 -8.13 -3.12
N HIS A 112 5.67 -7.02 -2.82
CA HIS A 112 5.06 -6.78 -1.51
C HIS A 112 3.58 -7.13 -1.50
N TYR A 113 3.06 -7.47 -0.32
CA TYR A 113 1.65 -7.79 -0.10
C TYR A 113 1.00 -6.82 0.89
N PHE A 114 -0.13 -6.26 0.49
CA PHE A 114 -0.95 -5.34 1.29
C PHE A 114 -2.36 -5.91 1.42
N ASP A 115 -2.72 -6.34 2.62
CA ASP A 115 -4.11 -6.57 2.98
C ASP A 115 -4.75 -5.23 3.35
N VAL A 116 -5.81 -4.86 2.66
CA VAL A 116 -6.48 -3.56 2.79
C VAL A 116 -7.94 -3.77 3.22
N ALA A 117 -8.17 -4.65 4.18
CA ALA A 117 -9.49 -4.79 4.80
C ALA A 117 -9.87 -3.54 5.58
N ASP A 118 -8.90 -2.92 6.28
CA ASP A 118 -9.05 -1.62 6.92
C ASP A 118 -8.19 -0.55 6.24
N SER A 119 -7.67 0.46 6.93
CA SER A 119 -6.86 1.48 6.28
C SER A 119 -5.36 1.17 6.33
N PHE A 120 -4.69 1.43 5.21
CA PHE A 120 -3.25 1.48 5.10
C PHE A 120 -2.84 2.86 4.55
N ASN A 121 -1.98 3.56 5.28
CA ASN A 121 -1.46 4.87 4.91
C ASN A 121 0.06 4.85 4.88
N LEU A 122 0.66 5.28 3.78
CA LEU A 122 2.09 5.52 3.62
C LEU A 122 2.31 7.03 3.43
N GLY A 123 3.04 7.64 4.34
CA GLY A 123 3.35 9.08 4.31
C GLY A 123 4.29 9.45 3.16
N ASP A 124 4.26 10.73 2.78
CA ASP A 124 5.05 11.29 1.68
C ASP A 124 6.55 10.99 1.83
N GLY A 125 7.25 10.80 0.73
CA GLY A 125 8.68 10.56 0.69
C GLY A 125 9.17 9.24 1.27
N SER A 126 8.26 8.39 1.75
CA SER A 126 8.60 7.10 2.38
C SER A 126 8.88 6.00 1.36
N TRP A 127 9.80 5.10 1.71
CA TRP A 127 10.24 4.01 0.87
C TRP A 127 9.95 2.66 1.51
N ILE A 128 9.32 1.75 0.76
CA ILE A 128 9.23 0.32 1.07
C ILE A 128 10.20 -0.39 0.13
N ALA A 129 11.38 -0.72 0.66
CA ALA A 129 12.51 -1.20 -0.11
C ALA A 129 12.59 -2.74 -0.15
N GLY A 130 13.35 -3.25 -1.10
CA GLY A 130 13.60 -4.67 -1.28
C GLY A 130 12.38 -5.45 -1.74
N THR A 131 12.08 -6.58 -1.12
CA THR A 131 10.95 -7.47 -1.48
C THR A 131 10.34 -8.15 -0.27
N GLY A 132 9.15 -8.73 -0.44
CA GLY A 132 8.57 -9.66 0.52
C GLY A 132 7.97 -9.05 1.78
N SER A 133 7.80 -7.71 1.83
CA SER A 133 7.13 -7.07 2.96
C SER A 133 5.63 -7.35 2.94
N GLN A 134 5.02 -7.45 4.13
CA GLN A 134 3.61 -7.77 4.31
C GLN A 134 2.96 -6.84 5.31
N PHE A 135 1.78 -6.32 4.93
CA PHE A 135 1.01 -5.38 5.73
C PHE A 135 -0.41 -5.93 5.93
N TRP A 136 -0.80 -6.20 7.17
CA TRP A 136 -2.05 -6.89 7.50
C TRP A 136 -2.97 -5.96 8.28
N THR A 137 -4.08 -5.54 7.68
CA THR A 137 -5.05 -4.62 8.30
C THR A 137 -6.26 -5.35 8.88
N HIS A 138 -6.21 -6.67 9.05
CA HIS A 138 -7.21 -7.42 9.80
C HIS A 138 -6.60 -8.56 10.61
N GLY A 139 -7.28 -8.95 11.69
CA GLY A 139 -6.86 -10.04 12.56
C GLY A 139 -7.98 -10.45 13.52
N ALA A 140 -7.86 -11.64 14.10
CA ALA A 140 -8.83 -12.14 15.07
C ALA A 140 -8.80 -11.30 16.35
N GLY A 141 -9.97 -10.79 16.76
CA GLY A 141 -10.10 -10.03 18.01
C GLY A 141 -9.50 -8.61 18.00
N VAL A 142 -8.99 -8.13 16.87
CA VAL A 142 -8.38 -6.80 16.76
C VAL A 142 -9.43 -5.78 16.34
N THR A 143 -9.53 -4.67 17.07
CA THR A 143 -10.45 -3.55 16.80
C THR A 143 -9.75 -2.36 16.13
N ASP A 144 -8.57 -1.96 16.61
CA ASP A 144 -7.70 -1.02 15.90
C ASP A 144 -6.86 -1.81 14.89
N ARG A 145 -7.09 -1.55 13.62
CA ARG A 145 -6.54 -2.35 12.51
C ARG A 145 -5.75 -1.53 11.52
N ASN A 146 -5.79 -0.21 11.67
CA ASN A 146 -5.16 0.73 10.74
C ASN A 146 -3.63 0.62 10.81
N ILE A 147 -2.99 0.53 9.67
CA ILE A 147 -1.54 0.66 9.55
C ILE A 147 -1.21 2.07 9.08
N GLN A 148 -0.37 2.75 9.85
CA GLN A 148 0.11 4.08 9.52
C GLN A 148 1.62 4.11 9.54
N ILE A 149 2.21 4.49 8.42
CA ILE A 149 3.64 4.75 8.25
C ILE A 149 3.78 6.24 7.99
N GLY A 150 4.59 6.90 8.78
CA GLY A 150 4.83 8.34 8.70
C GLY A 150 5.54 8.76 7.41
N ARG A 151 5.95 10.02 7.36
CA ARG A 151 6.69 10.61 6.22
C ARG A 151 8.17 10.27 6.30
N ASP A 152 8.81 10.24 5.13
CA ASP A 152 10.26 10.08 5.03
C ASP A 152 10.82 8.86 5.76
N CYS A 153 10.04 7.78 5.80
CA CYS A 153 10.45 6.51 6.38
C CYS A 153 11.20 5.64 5.35
N TYR A 154 12.13 4.81 5.84
CA TYR A 154 12.76 3.77 5.03
C TYR A 154 12.48 2.39 5.65
N LEU A 155 11.72 1.56 4.96
CA LEU A 155 11.39 0.20 5.39
C LEU A 155 12.25 -0.79 4.61
N GLY A 156 13.06 -1.56 5.31
CA GLY A 156 13.89 -2.63 4.73
C GLY A 156 13.05 -3.79 4.18
N SER A 157 13.73 -4.74 3.53
CA SER A 157 13.08 -5.92 2.93
C SER A 157 12.38 -6.80 3.96
N ALA A 158 11.33 -7.49 3.56
CA ALA A 158 10.66 -8.56 4.32
C ALA A 158 10.12 -8.13 5.70
N VAL A 159 9.78 -6.84 5.87
CA VAL A 159 9.14 -6.37 7.10
C VAL A 159 7.69 -6.82 7.15
N ARG A 160 7.15 -7.01 8.36
CA ARG A 160 5.74 -7.38 8.58
C ARG A 160 5.09 -6.42 9.57
N PHE A 161 3.92 -5.93 9.20
CA PHE A 161 3.10 -5.08 10.04
C PHE A 161 1.83 -5.83 10.46
N ALA A 162 1.62 -5.96 11.76
CA ALA A 162 0.39 -6.49 12.33
C ALA A 162 -0.71 -5.42 12.29
N PRO A 163 -2.01 -5.81 12.40
CA PRO A 163 -3.10 -4.86 12.50
C PRO A 163 -2.92 -3.88 13.66
N GLY A 164 -3.20 -2.59 13.42
CA GLY A 164 -3.09 -1.52 14.42
C GLY A 164 -1.66 -1.04 14.68
N SER A 165 -0.69 -1.55 13.93
CA SER A 165 0.72 -1.14 14.08
C SER A 165 1.07 0.05 13.18
N GLY A 166 2.23 0.65 13.44
CA GLY A 166 2.72 1.77 12.64
C GLY A 166 4.02 2.35 13.15
N VAL A 167 4.54 3.33 12.44
CA VAL A 167 5.75 4.09 12.80
C VAL A 167 5.54 5.57 12.50
N GLY A 168 6.20 6.44 13.28
CA GLY A 168 6.19 7.89 13.07
C GLY A 168 7.02 8.32 11.85
N ASP A 169 7.30 9.62 11.75
CA ASP A 169 8.06 10.21 10.65
C ASP A 169 9.57 9.92 10.78
N HIS A 170 10.30 9.90 9.66
CA HIS A 170 11.76 9.74 9.61
C HIS A 170 12.27 8.46 10.31
N VAL A 171 11.52 7.37 10.23
CA VAL A 171 11.90 6.10 10.84
C VAL A 171 12.56 5.20 9.79
N ILE A 172 13.71 4.61 10.17
CA ILE A 172 14.25 3.47 9.45
C ILE A 172 13.81 2.17 10.15
N LEU A 173 13.21 1.27 9.40
CA LEU A 173 12.82 -0.04 9.89
C LEU A 173 13.77 -1.11 9.31
N ALA A 174 14.49 -1.80 10.19
CA ALA A 174 15.45 -2.83 9.80
C ALA A 174 14.76 -3.98 9.05
N MET A 175 15.47 -4.57 8.08
CA MET A 175 14.96 -5.70 7.31
C MET A 175 14.51 -6.87 8.21
N GLY A 176 13.47 -7.59 7.80
CA GLY A 176 12.95 -8.75 8.52
C GLY A 176 12.20 -8.44 9.82
N SER A 177 11.99 -7.16 10.15
CA SER A 177 11.31 -6.76 11.40
C SER A 177 9.83 -7.09 11.39
N VAL A 178 9.28 -7.39 12.58
CA VAL A 178 7.84 -7.61 12.80
C VAL A 178 7.29 -6.54 13.74
N VAL A 179 6.55 -5.58 13.17
CA VAL A 179 5.94 -4.46 13.89
C VAL A 179 4.57 -4.90 14.41
N THR A 180 4.44 -5.01 15.73
CA THR A 180 3.23 -5.53 16.40
C THR A 180 2.45 -4.46 17.16
N LYS A 181 2.95 -3.23 17.21
CA LYS A 181 2.33 -2.08 17.87
C LYS A 181 2.65 -0.79 17.14
N ARG A 182 2.03 0.30 17.53
CA ARG A 182 2.37 1.64 17.04
C ARG A 182 3.59 2.19 17.79
N PHE A 183 4.50 2.79 17.05
CA PHE A 183 5.64 3.56 17.54
C PHE A 183 5.41 5.02 17.14
N ASP A 184 4.98 5.86 18.09
CA ASP A 184 4.63 7.26 17.83
C ASP A 184 5.87 8.19 17.83
N LEU A 185 7.07 7.63 17.98
CA LEU A 185 8.33 8.39 17.90
C LEU A 185 8.76 8.60 16.45
N SER A 186 9.47 9.69 16.21
CA SER A 186 10.10 10.02 14.93
C SER A 186 11.63 10.03 15.07
N ASN A 187 12.35 10.09 13.94
CA ASN A 187 13.83 10.13 13.91
C ASN A 187 14.43 8.96 14.70
N ALA A 188 14.10 7.74 14.29
CA ALA A 188 14.52 6.55 15.01
C ALA A 188 14.85 5.38 14.09
N MET A 189 15.69 4.49 14.58
CA MET A 189 15.88 3.16 14.01
C MET A 189 15.09 2.15 14.84
N ILE A 190 14.24 1.37 14.18
CA ILE A 190 13.39 0.34 14.79
C ILE A 190 13.71 -1.00 14.12
N GLY A 191 13.71 -2.09 14.87
CA GLY A 191 13.97 -3.41 14.29
C GLY A 191 13.78 -4.56 15.24
N GLY A 192 13.79 -5.78 14.70
CA GLY A 192 13.69 -7.03 15.46
C GLY A 192 12.33 -7.73 15.35
N VAL A 193 12.21 -8.88 16.06
CA VAL A 193 11.01 -9.74 16.14
C VAL A 193 10.73 -10.08 17.59
N PRO A 194 9.76 -9.43 18.26
CA PRO A 194 9.03 -8.25 17.82
C PRO A 194 9.94 -7.02 17.68
N ALA A 195 9.51 -6.04 16.87
CA ALA A 195 10.27 -4.81 16.65
C ALA A 195 10.37 -3.98 17.94
N MET A 196 11.55 -3.38 18.16
CA MET A 196 11.86 -2.48 19.25
C MET A 196 12.66 -1.28 18.74
N VAL A 197 12.72 -0.20 19.50
CA VAL A 197 13.57 0.94 19.22
C VAL A 197 15.03 0.52 19.42
N LEU A 198 15.85 0.67 18.39
CA LEU A 198 17.28 0.35 18.38
C LEU A 198 18.13 1.61 18.59
N LYS A 199 17.69 2.74 18.01
CA LYS A 199 18.38 4.02 18.13
C LYS A 199 17.35 5.15 18.08
N GLU A 200 17.44 6.11 18.96
CA GLU A 200 16.67 7.35 18.96
C GLU A 200 17.51 8.51 18.41
N ASN A 201 16.84 9.61 18.02
CA ASN A 201 17.48 10.81 17.45
C ASN A 201 18.36 10.46 16.23
N TYR A 202 17.84 9.61 15.36
CA TYR A 202 18.52 9.12 14.16
C TYR A 202 17.66 9.43 12.94
N ASP A 203 18.16 10.29 12.04
CA ASP A 203 17.50 10.57 10.76
C ASP A 203 18.39 10.07 9.62
N TRP A 204 17.90 9.03 8.93
CA TRP A 204 18.62 8.37 7.84
C TRP A 204 18.84 9.24 6.60
N LYS A 205 18.11 10.37 6.47
CA LYS A 205 18.28 11.30 5.34
C LYS A 205 19.40 12.33 5.58
N PHE A 206 19.85 12.51 6.80
CA PHE A 206 20.83 13.51 7.19
C PHE A 206 22.15 12.93 7.73
N GLU A 207 22.33 11.60 7.72
CA GLU A 207 23.63 11.01 7.97
C GLU A 207 24.44 10.99 6.66
N GLU A 208 25.45 11.85 6.57
CA GLU A 208 26.56 11.81 5.61
C GLU A 208 27.65 10.84 6.08
#